data_b8ab4793c0366e37e42e80a74d9ad515
#
_entry.id   b8ab4793c0366e37e42e80a74d9ad515
#
_cell.length_a   1.000
_cell.length_b   1.000
_cell.length_c   1.000
_cell.angle_alpha   90.00
_cell.angle_beta   90.00
_cell.angle_gamma   90.00
#
_symmetry.space_group_name_H-M   'P 1'
#
loop_
_entity.id
_entity.type
_entity.pdbx_description
1 polymer ?
#
loop_
_entity_poly.entity_id
_entity_poly.type
_entity_poly.pdbx_seq_one_letter_code
_entity_poly.pdbx_strand_id
1 'polypeptide(L)'
;MNINTVGEILRFYREKYSLNQNDVCAGICSVSTLSKIENGSKEADSLTLETLLGRIGKEALQFEMILNDYDYSLWELRRKIETEMQHDRKENTRQLLQEYEEKMPQGDNVHSQFVLYHRILLEDDKQTENRCAMADQALRYTCPDIEKAVLYHETEIELIILLVKNRYAKFEEGKEWLAAILKVVQDIYTGRQKEQISAKLLMEITMLEWNDKNYRGAIKCADKAIEVISHSRSIDYIGELHLIKAKALEKCYHETDWNREEDNCKNECLMSYYTFDIMKNQNGKQEVQKFCEEKLQWQIIK
;
A
#
# COMPACT_ATOMS: atom_id res chain seq x y z
N MET A 1 20.45 24.98 -9.65
CA MET A 1 19.34 24.83 -10.60
C MET A 1 18.14 25.52 -9.93
N ASN A 2 17.55 26.52 -10.55
CA ASN A 2 16.31 27.10 -10.00
C ASN A 2 15.17 26.24 -10.53
N ILE A 3 14.49 25.52 -9.65
CA ILE A 3 13.32 24.72 -9.99
C ILE A 3 12.11 25.60 -9.68
N ASN A 4 11.33 25.93 -10.70
CA ASN A 4 10.21 26.87 -10.60
C ASN A 4 8.85 26.21 -10.86
N THR A 5 8.82 24.96 -11.36
CA THR A 5 7.59 24.24 -11.69
C THR A 5 7.61 22.78 -11.21
N VAL A 6 6.43 22.21 -10.99
CA VAL A 6 6.29 20.78 -10.63
C VAL A 6 6.84 19.89 -11.75
N GLY A 7 6.70 20.29 -13.02
CA GLY A 7 7.26 19.58 -14.16
C GLY A 7 8.79 19.49 -14.11
N GLU A 8 9.47 20.59 -13.74
CA GLU A 8 10.93 20.59 -13.57
C GLU A 8 11.37 19.70 -12.40
N ILE A 9 10.55 19.57 -11.36
CA ILE A 9 10.78 18.64 -10.25
C ILE A 9 10.70 17.19 -10.75
N LEU A 10 9.65 16.86 -11.51
CA LEU A 10 9.50 15.53 -12.13
C LEU A 10 10.72 15.18 -12.95
N ARG A 11 11.13 16.08 -13.84
CA ARG A 11 12.32 15.92 -14.69
C ARG A 11 13.59 15.71 -13.85
N PHE A 12 13.81 16.55 -12.84
CA PHE A 12 15.00 16.47 -11.98
C PHE A 12 15.11 15.12 -11.30
N TYR A 13 14.05 14.63 -10.67
CA TYR A 13 14.09 13.33 -9.98
C TYR A 13 14.14 12.15 -10.95
N ARG A 14 13.44 12.23 -12.09
CA ARG A 14 13.54 11.21 -13.14
C ARG A 14 14.99 11.05 -13.63
N GLU A 15 15.65 12.17 -13.95
CA GLU A 15 17.05 12.16 -14.38
C GLU A 15 18.01 11.71 -13.26
N LYS A 16 17.76 12.13 -12.03
CA LYS A 16 18.53 11.70 -10.85
C LYS A 16 18.49 10.18 -10.63
N TYR A 17 17.36 9.55 -10.89
CA TYR A 17 17.19 8.11 -10.78
C TYR A 17 17.50 7.36 -12.08
N SER A 18 18.02 8.05 -13.10
CA SER A 18 18.36 7.49 -14.42
C SER A 18 17.18 6.79 -15.12
N LEU A 19 15.96 7.31 -14.91
CA LEU A 19 14.72 6.81 -15.50
C LEU A 19 14.47 7.48 -16.85
N ASN A 20 13.97 6.74 -17.82
CA ASN A 20 13.47 7.33 -19.06
C ASN A 20 12.03 7.84 -18.90
N GLN A 21 11.56 8.66 -19.83
CA GLN A 21 10.22 9.24 -19.74
C GLN A 21 9.12 8.18 -19.79
N ASN A 22 9.32 7.10 -20.56
CA ASN A 22 8.35 6.03 -20.65
C ASN A 22 8.18 5.27 -19.33
N ASP A 23 9.27 5.10 -18.55
CA ASP A 23 9.21 4.44 -17.23
C ASP A 23 8.26 5.18 -16.28
N VAL A 24 8.23 6.51 -16.39
CA VAL A 24 7.43 7.38 -15.52
C VAL A 24 5.98 7.49 -16.00
N CYS A 25 5.76 7.64 -17.33
CA CYS A 25 4.44 7.98 -17.88
C CYS A 25 3.63 6.81 -18.43
N ALA A 26 4.19 5.59 -18.52
CA ALA A 26 3.49 4.45 -19.11
C ALA A 26 2.09 4.24 -18.48
N GLY A 27 1.05 4.18 -19.33
CA GLY A 27 -0.34 4.06 -18.90
C GLY A 27 -0.99 5.35 -18.37
N ILE A 28 -0.20 6.33 -17.91
CA ILE A 28 -0.72 7.61 -17.39
C ILE A 28 -0.93 8.60 -18.54
N CYS A 29 0.15 8.86 -19.31
CA CYS A 29 0.08 9.77 -20.46
C CYS A 29 1.12 9.39 -21.52
N SER A 30 1.09 10.05 -22.69
CA SER A 30 2.11 9.83 -23.71
C SER A 30 3.46 10.44 -23.30
N VAL A 31 4.57 9.88 -23.81
CA VAL A 31 5.93 10.43 -23.63
C VAL A 31 5.99 11.89 -24.08
N SER A 32 5.31 12.24 -25.18
CA SER A 32 5.22 13.64 -25.64
C SER A 32 4.47 14.54 -24.64
N THR A 33 3.44 14.02 -23.98
CA THR A 33 2.72 14.74 -22.93
C THR A 33 3.62 14.96 -21.71
N LEU A 34 4.29 13.92 -21.22
CA LEU A 34 5.21 14.06 -20.09
C LEU A 34 6.33 15.06 -20.40
N SER A 35 6.92 15.01 -21.61
CA SER A 35 7.93 15.97 -22.03
C SER A 35 7.43 17.42 -21.97
N LYS A 36 6.17 17.67 -22.38
CA LYS A 36 5.55 19.00 -22.29
C LYS A 36 5.30 19.44 -20.84
N ILE A 37 4.92 18.51 -19.95
CA ILE A 37 4.75 18.77 -18.53
C ILE A 37 6.12 19.11 -17.91
N GLU A 38 7.15 18.31 -18.17
CA GLU A 38 8.51 18.52 -17.66
C GLU A 38 9.15 19.86 -18.06
N ASN A 39 8.78 20.39 -19.22
CA ASN A 39 9.29 21.69 -19.69
C ASN A 39 8.32 22.86 -19.47
N GLY A 40 7.20 22.62 -18.77
CA GLY A 40 6.23 23.66 -18.41
C GLY A 40 5.36 24.16 -19.58
N SER A 41 5.39 23.50 -20.75
CA SER A 41 4.57 23.89 -21.92
C SER A 41 3.16 23.30 -21.92
N LYS A 42 2.86 22.42 -20.96
CA LYS A 42 1.54 21.85 -20.72
C LYS A 42 1.33 21.69 -19.21
N GLU A 43 0.20 22.10 -18.72
CA GLU A 43 -0.28 21.78 -17.38
C GLU A 43 -0.97 20.41 -17.40
N ALA A 44 -0.83 19.68 -16.31
CA ALA A 44 -1.58 18.48 -16.04
C ALA A 44 -2.49 18.73 -14.82
N ASP A 45 -3.61 18.01 -14.76
CA ASP A 45 -4.46 18.05 -13.58
C ASP A 45 -3.76 17.48 -12.33
N SER A 46 -4.30 17.80 -11.17
CA SER A 46 -3.68 17.44 -9.89
C SER A 46 -3.54 15.93 -9.70
N LEU A 47 -4.53 15.13 -10.12
CA LEU A 47 -4.45 13.68 -9.96
C LEU A 47 -3.38 13.06 -10.86
N THR A 48 -3.25 13.53 -12.10
CA THR A 48 -2.16 13.12 -12.99
C THR A 48 -0.79 13.48 -12.43
N LEU A 49 -0.62 14.69 -11.89
CA LEU A 49 0.64 15.12 -11.23
C LEU A 49 0.93 14.31 -9.98
N GLU A 50 -0.08 14.08 -9.12
CA GLU A 50 0.04 13.23 -7.92
C GLU A 50 0.50 11.81 -8.30
N THR A 51 -0.07 11.23 -9.35
CA THR A 51 0.28 9.89 -9.83
C THR A 51 1.70 9.82 -10.39
N LEU A 52 2.10 10.79 -11.23
CA LEU A 52 3.46 10.87 -11.78
C LEU A 52 4.51 11.07 -10.69
N LEU A 53 4.25 11.97 -9.72
CA LEU A 53 5.12 12.20 -8.57
C LEU A 53 5.20 10.95 -7.69
N GLY A 54 4.07 10.30 -7.43
CA GLY A 54 4.00 9.07 -6.66
C GLY A 54 4.88 7.96 -7.24
N ARG A 55 4.92 7.80 -8.56
CA ARG A 55 5.80 6.81 -9.22
C ARG A 55 7.29 7.03 -8.98
N ILE A 56 7.70 8.28 -8.87
CA ILE A 56 9.09 8.62 -8.53
C ILE A 56 9.29 8.80 -7.01
N GLY A 57 8.35 8.31 -6.19
CA GLY A 57 8.44 8.30 -4.74
C GLY A 57 8.40 9.70 -4.12
N LYS A 58 7.60 10.62 -4.69
CA LYS A 58 7.41 11.98 -4.20
C LYS A 58 5.95 12.24 -3.87
N GLU A 59 5.72 12.83 -2.71
CA GLU A 59 4.39 13.25 -2.28
C GLU A 59 4.05 14.61 -2.89
N ALA A 60 2.89 14.70 -3.55
CA ALA A 60 2.43 15.95 -4.15
C ALA A 60 2.23 17.07 -3.11
N LEU A 61 1.89 16.71 -1.86
CA LEU A 61 1.75 17.66 -0.75
C LEU A 61 3.05 18.43 -0.40
N GLN A 62 4.20 17.97 -0.88
CA GLN A 62 5.48 18.66 -0.71
C GLN A 62 5.65 19.85 -1.66
N PHE A 63 4.73 20.01 -2.62
CA PHE A 63 4.81 21.03 -3.66
C PHE A 63 3.51 21.83 -3.70
N GLU A 64 3.65 23.15 -3.85
CA GLU A 64 2.49 24.00 -4.11
C GLU A 64 1.99 23.76 -5.55
N MET A 65 0.73 23.34 -5.67
CA MET A 65 0.06 23.19 -6.96
C MET A 65 -0.99 24.27 -7.11
N ILE A 66 -0.96 24.96 -8.25
CA ILE A 66 -2.00 25.93 -8.62
C ILE A 66 -3.06 25.17 -9.42
N LEU A 67 -4.29 25.10 -8.90
CA LEU A 67 -5.42 24.42 -9.51
C LEU A 67 -6.34 25.46 -10.17
N ASN A 68 -6.88 25.13 -11.33
CA ASN A 68 -8.03 25.85 -11.87
C ASN A 68 -9.32 25.42 -11.16
N ASP A 69 -10.43 26.17 -11.32
CA ASP A 69 -11.70 25.91 -10.63
C ASP A 69 -12.24 24.51 -10.87
N TYR A 70 -12.07 23.98 -12.08
CA TYR A 70 -12.53 22.63 -12.44
C TYR A 70 -11.69 21.57 -11.73
N ASP A 71 -10.38 21.62 -11.79
CA ASP A 71 -9.48 20.70 -11.14
C ASP A 71 -9.62 20.77 -9.61
N TYR A 72 -9.78 21.98 -9.06
CA TYR A 72 -10.08 22.16 -7.64
C TYR A 72 -11.37 21.47 -7.23
N SER A 73 -12.43 21.55 -8.03
CA SER A 73 -13.71 20.89 -7.75
C SER A 73 -13.59 19.35 -7.72
N LEU A 74 -12.79 18.77 -8.62
CA LEU A 74 -12.48 17.34 -8.61
C LEU A 74 -11.60 16.94 -7.42
N TRP A 75 -10.60 17.76 -7.10
CA TRP A 75 -9.76 17.55 -5.92
C TRP A 75 -10.60 17.57 -4.62
N GLU A 76 -11.52 18.53 -4.48
CA GLU A 76 -12.41 18.61 -3.33
C GLU A 76 -13.30 17.35 -3.21
N LEU A 77 -13.83 16.85 -4.32
CA LEU A 77 -14.60 15.60 -4.34
C LEU A 77 -13.75 14.40 -3.91
N ARG A 78 -12.51 14.28 -4.39
CA ARG A 78 -11.61 13.21 -3.95
C ARG A 78 -11.39 13.25 -2.44
N ARG A 79 -11.13 14.42 -1.87
CA ARG A 79 -10.97 14.58 -0.41
C ARG A 79 -12.20 14.21 0.37
N LYS A 80 -13.39 14.53 -0.13
CA LYS A 80 -14.67 14.11 0.47
C LYS A 80 -14.82 12.59 0.42
N ILE A 81 -14.54 11.96 -0.72
CA ILE A 81 -14.59 10.50 -0.89
C ILE A 81 -13.65 9.82 0.12
N GLU A 82 -12.40 10.23 0.20
CA GLU A 82 -11.42 9.68 1.15
C GLU A 82 -11.87 9.85 2.61
N THR A 83 -12.45 11.01 2.96
CA THR A 83 -12.95 11.29 4.30
C THR A 83 -14.13 10.38 4.65
N GLU A 84 -15.10 10.22 3.75
CA GLU A 84 -16.24 9.33 3.98
C GLU A 84 -15.83 7.87 4.06
N MET A 85 -14.81 7.44 3.29
CA MET A 85 -14.19 6.12 3.40
C MET A 85 -13.57 5.89 4.78
N GLN A 86 -12.81 6.85 5.30
CA GLN A 86 -12.20 6.76 6.63
C GLN A 86 -13.24 6.62 7.76
N HIS A 87 -14.44 7.16 7.56
CA HIS A 87 -15.55 7.07 8.51
C HIS A 87 -16.49 5.87 8.24
N ASP A 88 -16.12 4.98 7.30
CA ASP A 88 -16.93 3.81 6.87
C ASP A 88 -18.37 4.16 6.43
N ARG A 89 -18.57 5.35 5.82
CA ARG A 89 -19.85 5.82 5.34
C ARG A 89 -20.08 5.42 3.89
N LYS A 90 -20.23 4.13 3.66
CA LYS A 90 -20.26 3.52 2.33
C LYS A 90 -21.28 4.13 1.36
N GLU A 91 -22.49 4.47 1.83
CA GLU A 91 -23.53 5.03 0.97
C GLU A 91 -23.20 6.43 0.48
N ASN A 92 -22.70 7.30 1.36
CA ASN A 92 -22.24 8.63 0.97
C ASN A 92 -21.08 8.54 -0.01
N THR A 93 -20.16 7.61 0.23
CA THR A 93 -19.01 7.37 -0.68
C THR A 93 -19.49 6.97 -2.07
N ARG A 94 -20.50 6.08 -2.19
CA ARG A 94 -21.06 5.69 -3.50
C ARG A 94 -21.64 6.89 -4.26
N GLN A 95 -22.39 7.75 -3.57
CA GLN A 95 -22.99 8.95 -4.17
C GLN A 95 -21.89 9.93 -4.65
N LEU A 96 -20.89 10.18 -3.83
CA LEU A 96 -19.75 11.05 -4.20
C LEU A 96 -18.92 10.47 -5.36
N LEU A 97 -18.72 9.16 -5.41
CA LEU A 97 -18.04 8.49 -6.53
C LEU A 97 -18.84 8.63 -7.83
N GLN A 98 -20.17 8.53 -7.77
CA GLN A 98 -21.00 8.77 -8.94
C GLN A 98 -20.89 10.23 -9.42
N GLU A 99 -20.97 11.20 -8.51
CA GLU A 99 -20.80 12.62 -8.83
C GLU A 99 -19.41 12.90 -9.44
N TYR A 100 -18.37 12.25 -8.92
CA TYR A 100 -17.01 12.38 -9.44
C TYR A 100 -16.89 11.83 -10.86
N GLU A 101 -17.46 10.63 -11.11
CA GLU A 101 -17.45 9.99 -12.43
C GLU A 101 -18.19 10.80 -13.51
N GLU A 102 -19.27 11.50 -13.13
CA GLU A 102 -20.00 12.39 -14.04
C GLU A 102 -19.19 13.64 -14.43
N LYS A 103 -18.30 14.08 -13.54
CA LYS A 103 -17.51 15.30 -13.71
C LYS A 103 -16.09 15.06 -14.23
N MET A 104 -15.52 13.86 -14.03
CA MET A 104 -14.13 13.58 -14.42
C MET A 104 -13.92 13.63 -15.93
N PRO A 105 -12.67 13.85 -16.40
CA PRO A 105 -12.34 13.79 -17.84
C PRO A 105 -12.64 12.41 -18.41
N GLN A 106 -13.40 12.37 -19.50
CA GLN A 106 -13.77 11.12 -20.15
C GLN A 106 -12.58 10.42 -20.77
N GLY A 107 -12.44 9.11 -20.52
CA GLY A 107 -11.36 8.29 -21.07
C GLY A 107 -9.99 8.54 -20.44
N ASP A 108 -9.93 9.27 -19.33
CA ASP A 108 -8.69 9.43 -18.57
C ASP A 108 -8.43 8.20 -17.69
N ASN A 109 -7.24 7.62 -17.85
CA ASN A 109 -6.87 6.38 -17.17
C ASN A 109 -6.70 6.56 -15.66
N VAL A 110 -6.14 7.70 -15.24
CA VAL A 110 -5.85 7.94 -13.82
C VAL A 110 -7.13 8.15 -13.04
N HIS A 111 -8.05 8.95 -13.59
CA HIS A 111 -9.37 9.16 -12.99
C HIS A 111 -10.21 7.86 -12.99
N SER A 112 -10.14 7.07 -14.06
CA SER A 112 -10.82 5.77 -14.15
C SER A 112 -10.29 4.78 -13.11
N GLN A 113 -8.98 4.74 -12.90
CA GLN A 113 -8.36 3.92 -11.85
C GLN A 113 -8.81 4.37 -10.47
N PHE A 114 -8.82 5.67 -10.19
CA PHE A 114 -9.29 6.22 -8.91
C PHE A 114 -10.71 5.77 -8.57
N VAL A 115 -11.65 5.91 -9.52
CA VAL A 115 -13.05 5.50 -9.31
C VAL A 115 -13.14 4.00 -9.06
N LEU A 116 -12.49 3.19 -9.90
CA LEU A 116 -12.59 1.74 -9.79
C LEU A 116 -11.92 1.21 -8.51
N TYR A 117 -10.79 1.79 -8.10
CA TYR A 117 -10.13 1.46 -6.84
C TYR A 117 -11.07 1.70 -5.63
N HIS A 118 -11.72 2.85 -5.55
CA HIS A 118 -12.63 3.12 -4.44
C HIS A 118 -13.90 2.26 -4.49
N ARG A 119 -14.37 1.86 -5.67
CA ARG A 119 -15.46 0.87 -5.80
C ARG A 119 -15.04 -0.50 -5.24
N ILE A 120 -13.82 -0.95 -5.53
CA ILE A 120 -13.28 -2.21 -4.98
C ILE A 120 -13.27 -2.18 -3.45
N LEU A 121 -12.91 -1.05 -2.83
CA LEU A 121 -12.92 -0.89 -1.38
C LEU A 121 -14.33 -0.92 -0.77
N LEU A 122 -15.36 -0.58 -1.55
CA LEU A 122 -16.77 -0.61 -1.12
C LEU A 122 -17.44 -1.98 -1.27
N GLU A 123 -16.83 -2.89 -2.05
CA GLU A 123 -17.34 -4.25 -2.24
C GLU A 123 -17.16 -5.11 -0.98
N ASP A 124 -18.07 -6.08 -0.79
CA ASP A 124 -17.96 -7.05 0.30
C ASP A 124 -16.77 -8.00 0.08
N ASP A 125 -16.01 -8.27 1.11
CA ASP A 125 -14.88 -9.20 1.09
C ASP A 125 -15.25 -10.62 0.62
N LYS A 126 -16.53 -10.99 0.73
CA LYS A 126 -17.06 -12.27 0.24
C LYS A 126 -17.09 -12.38 -1.28
N GLN A 127 -17.02 -11.25 -2.01
CA GLN A 127 -17.01 -11.21 -3.48
C GLN A 127 -15.59 -11.17 -4.04
N THR A 128 -14.72 -12.05 -3.56
CA THR A 128 -13.28 -12.04 -3.84
C THR A 128 -12.97 -12.08 -5.34
N GLU A 129 -13.64 -12.94 -6.11
CA GLU A 129 -13.39 -13.08 -7.55
C GLU A 129 -13.74 -11.80 -8.32
N ASN A 130 -14.89 -11.18 -8.02
CA ASN A 130 -15.31 -9.91 -8.61
C ASN A 130 -14.33 -8.78 -8.25
N ARG A 131 -13.94 -8.68 -6.98
CA ARG A 131 -12.96 -7.69 -6.52
C ARG A 131 -11.61 -7.84 -7.23
N CYS A 132 -11.14 -9.07 -7.42
CA CYS A 132 -9.89 -9.34 -8.15
C CYS A 132 -10.01 -8.98 -9.63
N ALA A 133 -11.12 -9.29 -10.29
CA ALA A 133 -11.35 -8.89 -11.67
C ALA A 133 -11.37 -7.36 -11.83
N MET A 134 -12.05 -6.66 -10.93
CA MET A 134 -12.03 -5.19 -10.91
C MET A 134 -10.64 -4.63 -10.62
N ALA A 135 -9.86 -5.27 -9.74
CA ALA A 135 -8.50 -4.85 -9.42
C ALA A 135 -7.53 -5.04 -10.60
N ASP A 136 -7.63 -6.15 -11.34
CA ASP A 136 -6.84 -6.35 -12.57
C ASP A 136 -7.21 -5.30 -13.62
N GLN A 137 -8.50 -4.99 -13.77
CA GLN A 137 -8.95 -3.92 -14.66
C GLN A 137 -8.41 -2.54 -14.22
N ALA A 138 -8.54 -2.20 -12.94
CA ALA A 138 -8.07 -0.93 -12.40
C ALA A 138 -6.56 -0.77 -12.58
N LEU A 139 -5.80 -1.85 -12.36
CA LEU A 139 -4.35 -1.85 -12.53
C LEU A 139 -3.96 -1.60 -13.99
N ARG A 140 -4.68 -2.17 -14.95
CA ARG A 140 -4.39 -2.00 -16.38
C ARG A 140 -4.60 -0.58 -16.90
N TYR A 141 -5.37 0.25 -16.23
CA TYR A 141 -5.52 1.66 -16.63
C TYR A 141 -4.18 2.39 -16.61
N THR A 142 -3.43 2.31 -15.52
CA THR A 142 -2.16 3.02 -15.37
C THR A 142 -0.93 2.11 -15.54
N CYS A 143 -1.08 0.81 -15.34
CA CYS A 143 -0.01 -0.19 -15.51
C CYS A 143 -0.42 -1.29 -16.50
N PRO A 144 -0.53 -0.98 -17.82
CA PRO A 144 -1.04 -1.92 -18.81
C PRO A 144 -0.15 -3.15 -19.02
N ASP A 145 1.15 -3.03 -18.79
CA ASP A 145 2.13 -4.12 -18.89
C ASP A 145 2.95 -4.19 -17.59
N ILE A 146 2.39 -4.88 -16.60
CA ILE A 146 3.01 -4.97 -15.28
C ILE A 146 4.36 -5.69 -15.28
N GLU A 147 4.60 -6.58 -16.24
CA GLU A 147 5.87 -7.33 -16.34
C GLU A 147 7.03 -6.45 -16.79
N LYS A 148 6.73 -5.36 -17.48
CA LYS A 148 7.71 -4.35 -17.91
C LYS A 148 7.75 -3.12 -17.02
N ALA A 149 6.82 -3.01 -16.06
CA ALA A 149 6.78 -1.88 -15.17
C ALA A 149 8.00 -1.88 -14.24
N VAL A 150 8.69 -0.76 -14.18
CA VAL A 150 9.85 -0.54 -13.30
C VAL A 150 9.53 0.37 -12.11
N LEU A 151 8.39 1.02 -12.16
CA LEU A 151 7.90 1.95 -11.14
C LEU A 151 6.44 1.68 -10.85
N TYR A 152 6.05 1.93 -9.62
CA TYR A 152 4.68 1.76 -9.17
C TYR A 152 4.27 2.97 -8.34
N HIS A 153 3.05 3.37 -8.46
CA HIS A 153 2.42 4.34 -7.59
C HIS A 153 1.63 3.61 -6.47
N GLU A 154 1.31 4.29 -5.39
CA GLU A 154 0.72 3.65 -4.20
C GLU A 154 -0.55 2.83 -4.51
N THR A 155 -1.49 3.39 -5.30
CA THR A 155 -2.71 2.66 -5.69
C THR A 155 -2.41 1.40 -6.50
N GLU A 156 -1.39 1.42 -7.38
CA GLU A 156 -0.96 0.24 -8.13
C GLU A 156 -0.41 -0.84 -7.19
N ILE A 157 0.37 -0.44 -6.17
CA ILE A 157 0.88 -1.36 -5.14
C ILE A 157 -0.28 -2.00 -4.36
N GLU A 158 -1.29 -1.21 -3.97
CA GLU A 158 -2.48 -1.71 -3.28
C GLU A 158 -3.25 -2.74 -4.12
N LEU A 159 -3.45 -2.45 -5.40
CA LEU A 159 -4.11 -3.36 -6.33
C LEU A 159 -3.31 -4.66 -6.51
N ILE A 160 -1.98 -4.57 -6.65
CA ILE A 160 -1.10 -5.74 -6.75
C ILE A 160 -1.18 -6.57 -5.45
N ILE A 161 -1.14 -5.96 -4.29
CA ILE A 161 -1.30 -6.65 -3.01
C ILE A 161 -2.62 -7.43 -2.98
N LEU A 162 -3.72 -6.81 -3.39
CA LEU A 162 -5.03 -7.47 -3.44
C LEU A 162 -5.01 -8.71 -4.36
N LEU A 163 -4.41 -8.61 -5.53
CA LEU A 163 -4.29 -9.71 -6.50
C LEU A 163 -3.38 -10.83 -5.97
N VAL A 164 -2.25 -10.48 -5.37
CA VAL A 164 -1.31 -11.41 -4.75
C VAL A 164 -1.94 -12.17 -3.59
N LYS A 165 -2.62 -11.50 -2.67
CA LYS A 165 -3.30 -12.12 -1.52
C LYS A 165 -4.29 -13.20 -1.95
N ASN A 166 -4.94 -13.01 -3.08
CA ASN A 166 -5.94 -13.92 -3.61
C ASN A 166 -5.38 -14.87 -4.68
N ARG A 167 -4.06 -14.87 -4.91
CA ARG A 167 -3.39 -15.69 -5.94
C ARG A 167 -4.07 -15.59 -7.32
N TYR A 168 -4.49 -14.38 -7.69
CA TYR A 168 -5.28 -14.15 -8.89
C TYR A 168 -4.40 -14.12 -10.14
N ALA A 169 -4.78 -14.95 -11.15
CA ALA A 169 -4.12 -15.03 -12.45
C ALA A 169 -2.58 -15.18 -12.30
N LYS A 170 -1.80 -14.29 -12.93
CA LYS A 170 -0.33 -14.32 -12.92
C LYS A 170 0.33 -14.02 -11.58
N PHE A 171 -0.44 -13.72 -10.55
CA PHE A 171 0.09 -13.39 -9.21
C PHE A 171 0.15 -14.60 -8.27
N GLU A 172 0.17 -15.83 -8.79
CA GLU A 172 0.34 -17.04 -7.97
C GLU A 172 1.68 -17.05 -7.21
N GLU A 173 2.76 -16.56 -7.83
CA GLU A 173 4.09 -16.37 -7.22
C GLU A 173 4.21 -14.98 -6.55
N GLY A 174 3.20 -14.62 -5.77
CA GLY A 174 3.01 -13.28 -5.25
C GLY A 174 4.16 -12.73 -4.39
N LYS A 175 4.93 -13.61 -3.74
CA LYS A 175 6.04 -13.20 -2.89
C LYS A 175 7.17 -12.54 -3.68
N GLU A 176 7.50 -13.08 -4.85
CA GLU A 176 8.51 -12.54 -5.76
C GLU A 176 8.08 -11.16 -6.26
N TRP A 177 6.81 -11.00 -6.59
CA TRP A 177 6.24 -9.71 -6.98
C TRP A 177 6.39 -8.67 -5.88
N LEU A 178 5.95 -8.98 -4.66
CA LEU A 178 6.03 -8.03 -3.54
C LEU A 178 7.49 -7.72 -3.15
N ALA A 179 8.38 -8.69 -3.25
CA ALA A 179 9.80 -8.47 -2.98
C ALA A 179 10.46 -7.55 -4.03
N ALA A 180 10.10 -7.71 -5.31
CA ALA A 180 10.58 -6.83 -6.38
C ALA A 180 10.08 -5.38 -6.18
N ILE A 181 8.79 -5.21 -5.87
CA ILE A 181 8.20 -3.90 -5.58
C ILE A 181 8.86 -3.27 -4.34
N LEU A 182 9.08 -4.05 -3.27
CA LEU A 182 9.76 -3.56 -2.06
C LEU A 182 11.14 -3.01 -2.38
N LYS A 183 11.90 -3.66 -3.26
CA LYS A 183 13.20 -3.17 -3.71
C LYS A 183 13.07 -1.83 -4.43
N VAL A 184 12.12 -1.67 -5.34
CA VAL A 184 11.86 -0.39 -6.03
C VAL A 184 11.51 0.71 -5.03
N VAL A 185 10.65 0.41 -4.06
CA VAL A 185 10.29 1.35 -3.00
C VAL A 185 11.51 1.77 -2.18
N GLN A 186 12.38 0.82 -1.82
CA GLN A 186 13.58 1.10 -1.05
C GLN A 186 14.60 1.95 -1.82
N ASP A 187 14.67 1.79 -3.13
CA ASP A 187 15.65 2.49 -3.97
C ASP A 187 15.19 3.91 -4.37
N ILE A 188 13.88 4.10 -4.59
CA ILE A 188 13.33 5.32 -5.21
C ILE A 188 12.56 6.19 -4.21
N TYR A 189 11.75 5.58 -3.33
CA TYR A 189 10.93 6.32 -2.40
C TYR A 189 11.76 6.95 -1.28
N THR A 190 11.25 8.01 -0.68
CA THR A 190 11.93 8.73 0.40
C THR A 190 10.94 9.12 1.50
N GLY A 191 11.45 9.37 2.71
CA GLY A 191 10.66 9.87 3.82
C GLY A 191 9.59 8.88 4.32
N ARG A 192 8.52 9.43 4.88
CA ARG A 192 7.47 8.66 5.54
C ARG A 192 6.75 7.68 4.62
N GLN A 193 6.50 8.07 3.37
CA GLN A 193 5.84 7.22 2.39
C GLN A 193 6.64 5.93 2.13
N LYS A 194 7.97 6.03 2.01
CA LYS A 194 8.86 4.85 1.90
C LYS A 194 8.64 3.87 3.04
N GLU A 195 8.62 4.38 4.28
CA GLU A 195 8.47 3.56 5.47
C GLU A 195 7.09 2.90 5.53
N GLN A 196 6.03 3.65 5.26
CA GLN A 196 4.65 3.13 5.29
C GLN A 196 4.43 2.04 4.23
N ILE A 197 4.83 2.27 2.98
CA ILE A 197 4.68 1.27 1.91
C ILE A 197 5.58 0.06 2.16
N SER A 198 6.82 0.26 2.62
CA SER A 198 7.72 -0.85 2.96
C SER A 198 7.15 -1.70 4.10
N ALA A 199 6.60 -1.09 5.14
CA ALA A 199 5.97 -1.80 6.25
C ALA A 199 4.79 -2.66 5.77
N LYS A 200 3.93 -2.10 4.92
CA LYS A 200 2.79 -2.81 4.34
C LYS A 200 3.23 -3.99 3.48
N LEU A 201 4.18 -3.78 2.58
CA LEU A 201 4.72 -4.87 1.73
C LEU A 201 5.34 -5.98 2.57
N LEU A 202 6.13 -5.64 3.59
CA LEU A 202 6.74 -6.62 4.50
C LEU A 202 5.68 -7.36 5.32
N MET A 203 4.62 -6.71 5.77
CA MET A 203 3.49 -7.36 6.42
C MET A 203 2.84 -8.40 5.49
N GLU A 204 2.57 -8.06 4.24
CA GLU A 204 1.98 -8.99 3.28
C GLU A 204 2.93 -10.16 2.93
N ILE A 205 4.22 -9.90 2.78
CA ILE A 205 5.22 -10.96 2.60
C ILE A 205 5.26 -11.88 3.84
N THR A 206 5.16 -11.32 5.04
CA THR A 206 5.10 -12.09 6.30
C THR A 206 3.89 -13.03 6.31
N MET A 207 2.72 -12.55 5.86
CA MET A 207 1.51 -13.36 5.74
C MET A 207 1.66 -14.48 4.70
N LEU A 208 2.29 -14.21 3.57
CA LEU A 208 2.57 -15.23 2.55
C LEU A 208 3.53 -16.31 3.09
N GLU A 209 4.61 -15.92 3.75
CA GLU A 209 5.54 -16.86 4.40
C GLU A 209 4.83 -17.73 5.45
N TRP A 210 3.95 -17.12 6.24
CA TRP A 210 3.13 -17.87 7.21
C TRP A 210 2.20 -18.87 6.51
N ASN A 211 1.49 -18.47 5.47
CA ASN A 211 0.55 -19.32 4.73
C ASN A 211 1.26 -20.49 4.02
N ASP A 212 2.49 -20.25 3.53
CA ASP A 212 3.35 -21.26 2.93
C ASP A 212 4.04 -22.16 3.98
N LYS A 213 3.73 -21.98 5.27
CA LYS A 213 4.33 -22.68 6.41
C LYS A 213 5.85 -22.47 6.54
N ASN A 214 6.40 -21.45 5.90
CA ASN A 214 7.79 -21.01 6.11
C ASN A 214 7.88 -20.12 7.34
N TYR A 215 7.70 -20.70 8.51
CA TYR A 215 7.62 -19.95 9.77
C TYR A 215 8.91 -19.19 10.08
N ARG A 216 10.08 -19.73 9.72
CA ARG A 216 11.37 -19.01 9.86
C ARG A 216 11.45 -17.79 8.95
N GLY A 217 10.91 -17.89 7.73
CA GLY A 217 10.76 -16.77 6.81
C GLY A 217 9.83 -15.70 7.39
N ALA A 218 8.67 -16.13 7.91
CA ALA A 218 7.71 -15.22 8.54
C ALA A 218 8.33 -14.45 9.72
N ILE A 219 9.08 -15.10 10.61
CA ILE A 219 9.78 -14.42 11.71
C ILE A 219 10.74 -13.35 11.18
N LYS A 220 11.58 -13.69 10.20
CA LYS A 220 12.56 -12.74 9.63
C LYS A 220 11.89 -11.54 8.95
N CYS A 221 10.79 -11.78 8.23
CA CYS A 221 10.05 -10.69 7.57
C CYS A 221 9.33 -9.81 8.59
N ALA A 222 8.74 -10.40 9.64
CA ALA A 222 8.13 -9.66 10.75
C ALA A 222 9.15 -8.77 11.46
N ASP A 223 10.36 -9.29 11.77
CA ASP A 223 11.43 -8.50 12.41
C ASP A 223 11.80 -7.28 11.56
N LYS A 224 12.00 -7.47 10.24
CA LYS A 224 12.29 -6.37 9.33
C LYS A 224 11.16 -5.34 9.26
N ALA A 225 9.91 -5.81 9.24
CA ALA A 225 8.75 -4.93 9.22
C ALA A 225 8.67 -4.09 10.50
N ILE A 226 8.84 -4.71 11.67
CA ILE A 226 8.84 -4.03 12.97
C ILE A 226 9.97 -3.00 13.04
N GLU A 227 11.17 -3.34 12.54
CA GLU A 227 12.29 -2.40 12.45
C GLU A 227 11.94 -1.18 11.60
N VAL A 228 11.40 -1.37 10.39
CA VAL A 228 10.97 -0.27 9.51
C VAL A 228 9.92 0.60 10.20
N ILE A 229 8.90 -0.02 10.82
CA ILE A 229 7.83 0.71 11.50
C ILE A 229 8.37 1.51 12.69
N SER A 230 9.33 0.99 13.44
CA SER A 230 9.93 1.68 14.58
C SER A 230 10.54 3.04 14.22
N HIS A 231 10.98 3.21 12.96
CA HIS A 231 11.51 4.48 12.44
C HIS A 231 10.43 5.40 11.87
N SER A 232 9.28 4.85 11.47
CA SER A 232 8.21 5.60 10.77
C SER A 232 7.30 6.42 11.68
N ARG A 233 7.38 6.24 12.99
CA ARG A 233 6.44 6.78 13.99
C ARG A 233 4.98 6.35 13.74
N SER A 234 4.77 5.26 13.01
CA SER A 234 3.48 4.58 12.84
C SER A 234 3.38 3.42 13.82
N ILE A 235 2.16 3.03 14.16
CA ILE A 235 1.86 1.81 14.91
C ILE A 235 1.08 0.80 14.07
N ASP A 236 0.87 1.12 12.77
CA ASP A 236 0.15 0.25 11.86
C ASP A 236 0.88 -1.08 11.71
N TYR A 237 0.13 -2.16 11.71
CA TYR A 237 0.61 -3.55 11.58
C TYR A 237 1.47 -4.09 12.74
N ILE A 238 1.91 -3.28 13.71
CA ILE A 238 2.78 -3.76 14.81
C ILE A 238 2.11 -4.89 15.60
N GLY A 239 0.84 -4.73 15.94
CA GLY A 239 0.10 -5.74 16.70
C GLY A 239 0.01 -7.08 15.96
N GLU A 240 -0.34 -7.03 14.69
CA GLU A 240 -0.44 -8.18 13.80
C GLU A 240 0.91 -8.86 13.59
N LEU A 241 1.97 -8.07 13.35
CA LEU A 241 3.32 -8.59 13.15
C LEU A 241 3.85 -9.34 14.36
N HIS A 242 3.68 -8.78 15.57
CA HIS A 242 4.05 -9.45 16.81
C HIS A 242 3.25 -10.74 17.01
N LEU A 243 1.94 -10.74 16.71
CA LEU A 243 1.11 -11.94 16.84
C LEU A 243 1.52 -13.03 15.85
N ILE A 244 1.78 -12.69 14.59
CA ILE A 244 2.25 -13.66 13.59
C ILE A 244 3.61 -14.21 14.00
N LYS A 245 4.51 -13.35 14.48
CA LYS A 245 5.82 -13.76 14.97
C LYS A 245 5.69 -14.72 16.15
N ALA A 246 4.84 -14.43 17.14
CA ALA A 246 4.57 -15.32 18.27
C ALA A 246 4.07 -16.69 17.80
N LYS A 247 3.08 -16.71 16.90
CA LYS A 247 2.55 -17.94 16.31
C LYS A 247 3.62 -18.71 15.52
N ALA A 248 4.49 -18.01 14.80
CA ALA A 248 5.57 -18.63 14.02
C ALA A 248 6.67 -19.21 14.92
N LEU A 249 7.00 -18.55 16.03
CA LEU A 249 7.92 -19.05 17.06
C LEU A 249 7.38 -20.36 17.67
N GLU A 250 6.11 -20.40 18.06
CA GLU A 250 5.47 -21.62 18.54
C GLU A 250 5.60 -22.76 17.52
N LYS A 251 5.27 -22.51 16.25
CA LYS A 251 5.38 -23.54 15.19
C LYS A 251 6.81 -23.99 14.90
N CYS A 252 7.79 -23.10 14.99
CA CYS A 252 9.18 -23.44 14.71
C CYS A 252 9.84 -24.27 15.80
N TYR A 253 9.53 -23.97 17.07
CA TYR A 253 10.36 -24.40 18.20
C TYR A 253 9.65 -25.28 19.21
N HIS A 254 8.31 -25.44 19.12
CA HIS A 254 7.52 -26.23 20.07
C HIS A 254 8.05 -27.66 20.30
N GLU A 255 8.58 -28.31 19.24
CA GLU A 255 9.08 -29.68 19.32
C GLU A 255 10.61 -29.76 19.54
N THR A 256 11.33 -28.64 19.51
CA THR A 256 12.81 -28.64 19.51
C THR A 256 13.41 -27.86 20.67
N ASP A 257 13.30 -26.54 20.63
CA ASP A 257 13.97 -25.61 21.55
C ASP A 257 13.00 -24.75 22.35
N TRP A 258 11.80 -25.27 22.65
CA TRP A 258 10.71 -24.50 23.26
C TRP A 258 11.10 -23.80 24.55
N ASN A 259 11.79 -24.48 25.45
CA ASN A 259 12.21 -23.91 26.75
C ASN A 259 13.06 -22.62 26.60
N ARG A 260 13.75 -22.48 25.47
CA ARG A 260 14.54 -21.30 25.17
C ARG A 260 13.72 -20.18 24.53
N GLU A 261 12.72 -20.53 23.74
CA GLU A 261 11.96 -19.58 22.92
C GLU A 261 10.60 -19.23 23.54
N GLU A 262 10.18 -19.91 24.60
CA GLU A 262 8.88 -19.68 25.25
C GLU A 262 8.74 -18.24 25.77
N ASP A 263 9.76 -17.74 26.46
CA ASP A 263 9.74 -16.37 26.99
C ASP A 263 9.74 -15.34 25.85
N ASN A 264 10.46 -15.61 24.74
CA ASN A 264 10.43 -14.78 23.57
C ASN A 264 9.02 -14.76 22.94
N CYS A 265 8.40 -15.91 22.78
CA CYS A 265 7.02 -16.03 22.28
C CYS A 265 6.03 -15.27 23.17
N LYS A 266 6.12 -15.40 24.51
CA LYS A 266 5.29 -14.65 25.46
C LYS A 266 5.49 -13.14 25.35
N ASN A 267 6.72 -12.68 25.19
CA ASN A 267 7.03 -11.26 24.97
C ASN A 267 6.40 -10.74 23.69
N GLU A 268 6.46 -11.48 22.61
CA GLU A 268 5.78 -11.11 21.35
C GLU A 268 4.25 -11.01 21.54
N CYS A 269 3.65 -11.93 22.31
CA CYS A 269 2.23 -11.85 22.66
C CYS A 269 1.90 -10.59 23.48
N LEU A 270 2.76 -10.21 24.44
CA LEU A 270 2.57 -8.98 25.23
C LEU A 270 2.64 -7.74 24.34
N MET A 271 3.64 -7.66 23.48
CA MET A 271 3.79 -6.55 22.55
C MET A 271 2.56 -6.40 21.64
N SER A 272 2.08 -7.52 21.08
CA SER A 272 0.86 -7.54 20.29
C SER A 272 -0.37 -7.08 21.10
N TYR A 273 -0.57 -7.63 22.29
CA TYR A 273 -1.71 -7.33 23.15
C TYR A 273 -1.77 -5.84 23.52
N TYR A 274 -0.65 -5.26 23.97
CA TYR A 274 -0.61 -3.85 24.35
C TYR A 274 -0.74 -2.93 23.15
N THR A 275 -0.20 -3.30 21.99
CA THR A 275 -0.42 -2.53 20.76
C THR A 275 -1.89 -2.49 20.39
N PHE A 276 -2.58 -3.62 20.39
CA PHE A 276 -4.02 -3.67 20.14
C PHE A 276 -4.84 -2.92 21.20
N ASP A 277 -4.37 -2.90 22.46
CA ASP A 277 -5.02 -2.13 23.51
C ASP A 277 -4.92 -0.62 23.27
N ILE A 278 -3.74 -0.12 22.90
CA ILE A 278 -3.51 1.27 22.50
C ILE A 278 -4.38 1.65 21.31
N MET A 279 -4.48 0.78 20.30
CA MET A 279 -5.29 0.97 19.12
C MET A 279 -6.79 0.77 19.35
N LYS A 280 -7.21 0.36 20.55
CA LYS A 280 -8.59 -0.02 20.88
C LYS A 280 -9.16 -1.14 20.01
N ASN A 281 -8.30 -1.98 19.45
CA ASN A 281 -8.66 -3.14 18.64
C ASN A 281 -9.01 -4.34 19.54
N GLN A 282 -10.30 -4.47 19.90
CA GLN A 282 -10.77 -5.54 20.79
C GLN A 282 -10.65 -6.93 20.14
N ASN A 283 -10.86 -7.02 18.83
CA ASN A 283 -10.74 -8.29 18.10
C ASN A 283 -9.31 -8.82 18.15
N GLY A 284 -8.32 -7.97 17.86
CA GLY A 284 -6.91 -8.33 17.95
C GLY A 284 -6.51 -8.77 19.36
N LYS A 285 -6.97 -8.05 20.40
CA LYS A 285 -6.73 -8.45 21.81
C LYS A 285 -7.28 -9.84 22.12
N GLN A 286 -8.51 -10.13 21.70
CA GLN A 286 -9.15 -11.43 21.92
C GLN A 286 -8.39 -12.54 21.19
N GLU A 287 -7.89 -12.27 19.99
CA GLU A 287 -7.10 -13.26 19.24
C GLU A 287 -5.78 -13.59 19.94
N VAL A 288 -5.08 -12.59 20.47
CA VAL A 288 -3.86 -12.81 21.27
C VAL A 288 -4.16 -13.62 22.53
N GLN A 289 -5.21 -13.25 23.29
CA GLN A 289 -5.59 -13.96 24.53
C GLN A 289 -5.91 -15.42 24.23
N LYS A 290 -6.72 -15.67 23.19
CA LYS A 290 -7.07 -17.03 22.76
C LYS A 290 -5.83 -17.85 22.40
N PHE A 291 -4.88 -17.24 21.66
CA PHE A 291 -3.63 -17.93 21.31
C PHE A 291 -2.81 -18.27 22.57
N CYS A 292 -2.68 -17.33 23.51
CA CYS A 292 -1.96 -17.57 24.77
C CYS A 292 -2.59 -18.69 25.61
N GLU A 293 -3.92 -18.71 25.74
CA GLU A 293 -4.64 -19.73 26.52
C GLU A 293 -4.55 -21.12 25.85
N GLU A 294 -4.80 -21.18 24.55
CA GLU A 294 -4.90 -22.48 23.82
C GLU A 294 -3.52 -23.10 23.51
N LYS A 295 -2.48 -22.29 23.25
CA LYS A 295 -1.18 -22.77 22.77
C LYS A 295 -0.08 -22.67 23.83
N LEU A 296 -0.10 -21.64 24.66
CA LEU A 296 0.94 -21.40 25.64
C LEU A 296 0.50 -21.76 27.06
N GLN A 297 -0.75 -22.15 27.27
CA GLN A 297 -1.36 -22.41 28.58
C GLN A 297 -1.06 -21.27 29.57
N TRP A 298 -1.08 -20.05 29.08
CA TRP A 298 -0.70 -18.84 29.78
C TRP A 298 -1.77 -17.77 29.65
N GLN A 299 -2.04 -17.06 30.77
CA GLN A 299 -2.97 -15.95 30.79
C GLN A 299 -2.20 -14.63 30.90
N ILE A 300 -2.53 -13.66 30.03
CA ILE A 300 -2.02 -12.31 30.15
C ILE A 300 -2.71 -11.64 31.34
N ILE A 301 -1.96 -11.47 32.41
CA ILE A 301 -2.45 -10.79 33.62
C ILE A 301 -2.46 -9.28 33.35
N LYS A 302 -3.61 -8.65 33.63
CA LYS A 302 -3.80 -7.20 33.47
C LYS A 302 -3.04 -6.41 34.53
#